data_a0a7168b90c834afc2301dd247f64cb1
#
_entry.id   a0a7168b90c834afc2301dd247f64cb1
#
_cell.length_a   1.000
_cell.length_b   1.000
_cell.length_c   1.000
_cell.angle_alpha   90.00
_cell.angle_beta   90.00
_cell.angle_gamma   90.00
#
_symmetry.space_group_name_H-M   'P 1'
#
loop_
_entity.id
_entity.type
_entity.pdbx_description
1 polymer ?
#
loop_
_entity_poly.entity_id
_entity_poly.type
_entity_poly.pdbx_seq_one_letter_code
_entity_poly.pdbx_strand_id
1 'polypeptide(L)'
;MITIALNGLRGGVGTSATVAGIAHAAWQAGRRVLALGLCPNNQLALHFGLSIDTAGWCSLADPASQWQQALHTWQPGLDLLPRGQGGEQGSPAWLSAISGYDLLLLDLPVGGVAAADRRLTLVHGDANCHVRLFQHQFEATERLLVTQFDSSRALQQELMELWQQAKLPLLNMRLHRDEAMAEAMALKLPVGEHAPDSLVNRELTALAQWCLSPEGAQC
;
A
#
# COMPACT_ATOMS: atom_id res chain seq x y z
N MET A 1 -15.20 -7.19 -6.04
CA MET A 1 -14.09 -6.77 -5.18
C MET A 1 -12.86 -6.62 -6.05
N ILE A 2 -12.15 -5.53 -5.92
CA ILE A 2 -10.86 -5.30 -6.61
C ILE A 2 -9.75 -5.54 -5.58
N THR A 3 -8.73 -6.30 -5.95
CA THR A 3 -7.57 -6.58 -5.10
C THR A 3 -6.33 -5.86 -5.64
N ILE A 4 -5.71 -5.02 -4.81
CA ILE A 4 -4.49 -4.30 -5.15
C ILE A 4 -3.36 -4.74 -4.21
N ALA A 5 -2.27 -5.22 -4.76
CA ALA A 5 -1.08 -5.56 -3.99
C ALA A 5 -0.07 -4.41 -4.04
N LEU A 6 0.39 -3.97 -2.88
CA LEU A 6 1.41 -2.93 -2.76
C LEU A 6 2.66 -3.53 -2.14
N ASN A 7 3.80 -3.30 -2.77
CA ASN A 7 5.11 -3.65 -2.22
C ASN A 7 6.11 -2.52 -2.49
N GLY A 8 7.13 -2.42 -1.67
CA GLY A 8 8.24 -1.51 -1.92
C GLY A 8 9.37 -2.22 -2.67
N LEU A 9 10.01 -1.54 -3.60
CA LEU A 9 11.22 -2.06 -4.24
C LEU A 9 12.39 -2.21 -3.24
N ARG A 10 12.34 -1.43 -2.16
CA ARG A 10 13.17 -1.52 -0.94
C ARG A 10 12.38 -1.10 0.30
N GLY A 11 12.95 -1.32 1.47
CA GLY A 11 12.38 -0.81 2.72
C GLY A 11 12.37 0.73 2.78
N GLY A 12 11.43 1.28 3.52
CA GLY A 12 11.34 2.73 3.80
C GLY A 12 10.78 3.60 2.67
N VAL A 13 10.17 3.01 1.63
CA VAL A 13 9.50 3.76 0.55
C VAL A 13 8.06 4.15 0.87
N GLY A 14 7.55 3.79 2.06
CA GLY A 14 6.23 4.22 2.54
C GLY A 14 5.08 3.29 2.15
N THR A 15 5.32 1.99 1.93
CA THR A 15 4.29 1.03 1.49
C THR A 15 3.09 1.00 2.44
N SER A 16 3.28 0.70 3.72
CA SER A 16 2.19 0.60 4.70
C SER A 16 1.42 1.92 4.87
N ALA A 17 2.14 3.06 4.86
CA ALA A 17 1.52 4.39 4.92
C ALA A 17 0.65 4.67 3.68
N THR A 18 1.12 4.26 2.49
CA THR A 18 0.36 4.39 1.24
C THR A 18 -0.87 3.49 1.25
N VAL A 19 -0.75 2.24 1.72
CA VAL A 19 -1.91 1.33 1.90
C VAL A 19 -2.96 1.97 2.81
N ALA A 20 -2.55 2.49 3.97
CA ALA A 20 -3.45 3.13 4.91
C ALA A 20 -4.12 4.39 4.31
N GLY A 21 -3.36 5.20 3.58
CA GLY A 21 -3.88 6.41 2.93
C GLY A 21 -4.89 6.07 1.81
N ILE A 22 -4.60 5.09 0.96
CA ILE A 22 -5.55 4.62 -0.08
C ILE A 22 -6.81 4.05 0.58
N ALA A 23 -6.65 3.23 1.64
CA ALA A 23 -7.78 2.63 2.35
C ALA A 23 -8.72 3.70 2.92
N HIS A 24 -8.16 4.71 3.59
CA HIS A 24 -8.92 5.84 4.12
C HIS A 24 -9.62 6.63 3.01
N ALA A 25 -8.92 6.97 1.94
CA ALA A 25 -9.49 7.74 0.83
C ALA A 25 -10.61 6.98 0.10
N ALA A 26 -10.46 5.67 -0.12
CA ALA A 26 -11.50 4.85 -0.72
C ALA A 26 -12.74 4.71 0.19
N TRP A 27 -12.51 4.57 1.50
CA TRP A 27 -13.59 4.57 2.48
C TRP A 27 -14.34 5.91 2.51
N GLN A 28 -13.65 7.04 2.50
CA GLN A 28 -14.25 8.37 2.40
C GLN A 28 -15.09 8.52 1.11
N ALA A 29 -14.73 7.82 0.04
CA ALA A 29 -15.51 7.72 -1.19
C ALA A 29 -16.69 6.72 -1.10
N GLY A 30 -17.04 6.26 0.09
CA GLY A 30 -18.19 5.37 0.37
C GLY A 30 -17.96 3.90 0.01
N ARG A 31 -16.69 3.46 -0.12
CA ARG A 31 -16.37 2.06 -0.41
C ARG A 31 -16.15 1.26 0.86
N ARG A 32 -16.51 -0.03 0.81
CA ARG A 32 -16.14 -0.98 1.86
C ARG A 32 -14.73 -1.49 1.57
N VAL A 33 -13.80 -1.24 2.48
CA VAL A 33 -12.39 -1.47 2.29
C VAL A 33 -11.82 -2.40 3.36
N LEU A 34 -11.02 -3.37 2.94
CA LEU A 34 -10.17 -4.16 3.82
C LEU A 34 -8.70 -3.85 3.51
N ALA A 35 -7.97 -3.35 4.50
CA ALA A 35 -6.53 -3.27 4.47
C ALA A 35 -5.94 -4.51 5.15
N LEU A 36 -5.12 -5.29 4.44
CA LEU A 36 -4.57 -6.55 4.93
C LEU A 36 -3.06 -6.50 5.00
N GLY A 37 -2.51 -6.68 6.20
CA GLY A 37 -1.07 -6.76 6.44
C GLY A 37 -0.52 -8.15 6.10
N LEU A 38 0.46 -8.20 5.20
CA LEU A 38 1.25 -9.39 4.89
C LEU A 38 2.73 -9.19 5.25
N CYS A 39 3.12 -7.94 5.57
CA CYS A 39 4.48 -7.61 5.98
C CYS A 39 4.73 -8.05 7.44
N PRO A 40 5.82 -8.82 7.71
CA PRO A 40 6.16 -9.28 9.06
C PRO A 40 6.38 -8.15 10.08
N ASN A 41 6.74 -6.96 9.59
CA ASN A 41 6.96 -5.79 10.46
C ASN A 41 5.67 -5.23 11.07
N ASN A 42 4.48 -5.69 10.61
CA ASN A 42 3.16 -5.30 11.11
C ASN A 42 2.93 -3.77 11.22
N GLN A 43 3.65 -2.98 10.41
CA GLN A 43 3.60 -1.51 10.49
C GLN A 43 2.24 -0.94 10.06
N LEU A 44 1.50 -1.66 9.22
CA LEU A 44 0.16 -1.22 8.81
C LEU A 44 -0.76 -1.03 10.01
N ALA A 45 -0.62 -1.86 11.05
CA ALA A 45 -1.40 -1.75 12.29
C ALA A 45 -1.25 -0.38 12.97
N LEU A 46 -0.05 0.20 12.93
CA LEU A 46 0.20 1.52 13.53
C LEU A 46 -0.65 2.62 12.91
N HIS A 47 -0.89 2.58 11.61
CA HIS A 47 -1.68 3.60 10.91
C HIS A 47 -3.18 3.54 11.23
N PHE A 48 -3.62 2.54 11.98
CA PHE A 48 -5.01 2.36 12.41
C PHE A 48 -5.17 2.33 13.93
N GLY A 49 -4.23 2.94 14.66
CA GLY A 49 -4.32 3.11 16.11
C GLY A 49 -3.87 1.90 16.93
N LEU A 50 -3.43 0.82 16.28
CA LEU A 50 -3.03 -0.41 16.96
C LEU A 50 -1.55 -0.39 17.35
N SER A 51 -1.14 -1.35 18.18
CA SER A 51 0.27 -1.61 18.47
C SER A 51 0.90 -2.44 17.34
N ILE A 52 2.22 -2.31 17.17
CA ILE A 52 2.99 -3.19 16.30
C ILE A 52 2.93 -4.65 16.76
N ASP A 53 2.70 -4.88 18.05
CA ASP A 53 2.58 -6.20 18.68
C ASP A 53 1.16 -6.76 18.65
N THR A 54 0.22 -6.04 18.01
CA THR A 54 -1.15 -6.52 17.90
C THR A 54 -1.18 -7.88 17.23
N ALA A 55 -1.85 -8.84 17.87
CA ALA A 55 -2.09 -10.15 17.29
C ALA A 55 -2.88 -10.03 15.98
N GLY A 56 -2.60 -10.89 15.04
CA GLY A 56 -3.25 -10.87 13.74
C GLY A 56 -3.55 -12.28 13.23
N TRP A 57 -3.84 -12.38 11.94
CA TRP A 57 -4.24 -13.64 11.32
C TRP A 57 -3.18 -14.76 11.44
N CYS A 58 -1.88 -14.42 11.53
CA CYS A 58 -0.81 -15.40 11.75
C CYS A 58 -0.87 -16.11 13.10
N SER A 59 -1.59 -15.56 14.08
CA SER A 59 -1.74 -16.15 15.43
C SER A 59 -2.89 -17.14 15.51
N LEU A 60 -3.71 -17.25 14.47
CA LEU A 60 -4.89 -18.13 14.43
C LEU A 60 -4.48 -19.56 14.11
N ALA A 61 -5.16 -20.52 14.72
CA ALA A 61 -4.92 -21.95 14.47
C ALA A 61 -5.30 -22.34 13.03
N ASP A 62 -6.38 -21.76 12.50
CA ASP A 62 -6.83 -21.93 11.11
C ASP A 62 -7.24 -20.57 10.53
N PRO A 63 -6.30 -19.79 9.98
CA PRO A 63 -6.60 -18.49 9.39
C PRO A 63 -7.63 -18.56 8.26
N ALA A 64 -7.69 -19.67 7.52
CA ALA A 64 -8.60 -19.82 6.38
C ALA A 64 -10.08 -19.73 6.78
N SER A 65 -10.44 -20.29 7.92
CA SER A 65 -11.80 -20.25 8.45
C SER A 65 -12.03 -19.22 9.54
N GLN A 66 -10.97 -18.62 10.10
CA GLN A 66 -11.03 -17.82 11.33
C GLN A 66 -10.53 -16.38 11.17
N TRP A 67 -10.10 -15.94 9.97
CA TRP A 67 -9.49 -14.63 9.76
C TRP A 67 -10.34 -13.47 10.32
N GLN A 68 -11.67 -13.62 10.34
CA GLN A 68 -12.59 -12.61 10.89
C GLN A 68 -12.38 -12.38 12.40
N GLN A 69 -11.81 -13.34 13.13
CA GLN A 69 -11.53 -13.19 14.56
C GLN A 69 -10.36 -12.22 14.83
N ALA A 70 -9.49 -12.01 13.84
CA ALA A 70 -8.39 -11.05 13.91
C ALA A 70 -8.72 -9.71 13.22
N LEU A 71 -9.97 -9.53 12.77
CA LEU A 71 -10.41 -8.32 12.10
C LEU A 71 -10.57 -7.17 13.10
N HIS A 72 -10.07 -6.01 12.74
CA HIS A 72 -10.25 -4.76 13.48
C HIS A 72 -11.03 -3.77 12.63
N THR A 73 -12.24 -3.43 13.05
CA THR A 73 -13.03 -2.36 12.43
C THR A 73 -12.52 -1.02 12.94
N TRP A 74 -11.85 -0.25 12.07
CA TRP A 74 -11.41 1.12 12.40
C TRP A 74 -12.58 2.09 12.36
N GLN A 75 -13.39 2.00 11.32
CA GLN A 75 -14.67 2.70 11.16
C GLN A 75 -15.64 1.79 10.39
N PRO A 76 -16.96 1.99 10.51
CA PRO A 76 -17.93 1.22 9.73
C PRO A 76 -17.63 1.27 8.23
N GLY A 77 -17.25 0.12 7.65
CA GLY A 77 -16.86 0.01 6.25
C GLY A 77 -15.35 0.12 5.96
N LEU A 78 -14.53 0.36 6.97
CA LEU A 78 -13.07 0.30 6.86
C LEU A 78 -12.51 -0.63 7.93
N ASP A 79 -12.07 -1.80 7.48
CA ASP A 79 -11.51 -2.83 8.32
C ASP A 79 -10.01 -3.01 8.06
N LEU A 80 -9.30 -3.38 9.11
CA LEU A 80 -7.91 -3.80 9.08
C LEU A 80 -7.80 -5.27 9.50
N LEU A 81 -7.05 -6.05 8.74
CA LEU A 81 -6.62 -7.38 9.15
C LEU A 81 -5.09 -7.39 9.32
N PRO A 82 -4.58 -7.16 10.54
CA PRO A 82 -3.16 -7.16 10.79
C PRO A 82 -2.57 -8.56 10.62
N ARG A 83 -1.31 -8.63 10.23
CA ARG A 83 -0.59 -9.91 10.16
C ARG A 83 -0.34 -10.49 11.54
N GLY A 84 0.08 -9.67 12.47
CA GLY A 84 0.60 -10.10 13.76
C GLY A 84 2.06 -10.56 13.66
N GLN A 85 2.57 -11.05 14.80
CA GLN A 85 3.94 -11.55 14.95
C GLN A 85 4.01 -13.07 14.66
N GLY A 86 5.16 -13.53 14.15
CA GLY A 86 5.38 -14.96 13.85
C GLY A 86 4.75 -15.42 12.53
N GLY A 87 4.54 -16.74 12.43
CA GLY A 87 3.95 -17.40 11.26
C GLY A 87 4.86 -17.48 10.03
N GLU A 88 4.44 -18.26 9.04
CA GLU A 88 5.17 -18.41 7.77
C GLU A 88 5.13 -17.12 6.94
N GLN A 89 6.17 -16.92 6.12
CA GLN A 89 6.20 -15.83 5.16
C GLN A 89 5.50 -16.25 3.88
N GLY A 90 4.76 -15.32 3.28
CA GLY A 90 4.12 -15.55 1.99
C GLY A 90 2.68 -15.04 1.96
N SER A 91 2.09 -15.13 0.79
CA SER A 91 0.68 -14.79 0.58
C SER A 91 -0.18 -16.00 0.92
N PRO A 92 -1.13 -15.88 1.86
CA PRO A 92 -2.00 -16.99 2.20
C PRO A 92 -2.93 -17.40 1.04
N ALA A 93 -3.06 -18.68 0.78
CA ALA A 93 -3.97 -19.19 -0.26
C ALA A 93 -5.44 -18.85 0.00
N TRP A 94 -5.82 -18.62 1.27
CA TRP A 94 -7.20 -18.31 1.65
C TRP A 94 -7.63 -16.86 1.34
N LEU A 95 -6.76 -16.01 0.81
CA LEU A 95 -7.13 -14.64 0.40
C LEU A 95 -8.33 -14.62 -0.56
N SER A 96 -8.46 -15.63 -1.41
CA SER A 96 -9.59 -15.79 -2.33
C SER A 96 -10.94 -16.01 -1.63
N ALA A 97 -10.95 -16.40 -0.36
CA ALA A 97 -12.16 -16.56 0.45
C ALA A 97 -12.69 -15.24 1.04
N ILE A 98 -11.88 -14.16 0.98
CA ILE A 98 -12.30 -12.85 1.45
C ILE A 98 -13.38 -12.30 0.52
N SER A 99 -14.48 -11.87 1.12
CA SER A 99 -15.63 -11.29 0.40
C SER A 99 -16.30 -10.19 1.23
N GLY A 100 -17.22 -9.46 0.63
CA GLY A 100 -17.97 -8.44 1.35
C GLY A 100 -17.37 -7.02 1.25
N TYR A 101 -16.25 -6.84 0.57
CA TYR A 101 -15.58 -5.57 0.35
C TYR A 101 -15.62 -5.15 -1.13
N ASP A 102 -15.47 -3.86 -1.37
CA ASP A 102 -15.34 -3.32 -2.72
C ASP A 102 -13.86 -3.27 -3.14
N LEU A 103 -12.97 -3.03 -2.16
CA LEU A 103 -11.51 -2.93 -2.32
C LEU A 103 -10.78 -3.75 -1.24
N LEU A 104 -9.85 -4.59 -1.68
CA LEU A 104 -8.88 -5.29 -0.83
C LEU A 104 -7.48 -4.75 -1.14
N LEU A 105 -6.81 -4.22 -0.13
CA LEU A 105 -5.44 -3.70 -0.23
C LEU A 105 -4.49 -4.63 0.53
N LEU A 106 -3.46 -5.10 -0.14
CA LEU A 106 -2.46 -6.01 0.43
C LEU A 106 -1.16 -5.25 0.68
N ASP A 107 -0.74 -5.13 1.94
CA ASP A 107 0.55 -4.54 2.35
C ASP A 107 1.62 -5.64 2.36
N LEU A 108 2.38 -5.75 1.27
CA LEU A 108 3.38 -6.79 1.08
C LEU A 108 4.76 -6.37 1.63
N PRO A 109 5.58 -7.35 2.09
CA PRO A 109 7.00 -7.09 2.33
C PRO A 109 7.74 -6.82 1.02
N VAL A 110 8.96 -6.32 1.13
CA VAL A 110 9.88 -6.17 -0.01
C VAL A 110 10.06 -7.52 -0.72
N GLY A 111 9.83 -7.52 -2.03
CA GLY A 111 9.90 -8.75 -2.84
C GLY A 111 8.72 -9.72 -2.61
N GLY A 112 7.73 -9.34 -1.80
CA GLY A 112 6.55 -10.14 -1.58
C GLY A 112 5.67 -10.24 -2.83
N VAL A 113 5.03 -11.39 -3.02
CA VAL A 113 4.12 -11.69 -4.13
C VAL A 113 2.78 -12.14 -3.59
N ALA A 114 1.69 -11.66 -4.17
CA ALA A 114 0.34 -12.11 -3.89
C ALA A 114 -0.51 -12.06 -5.17
N ALA A 115 -1.49 -12.91 -5.27
CA ALA A 115 -2.49 -12.82 -6.33
C ALA A 115 -3.30 -11.53 -6.15
N ALA A 116 -3.35 -10.69 -7.18
CA ALA A 116 -4.06 -9.43 -7.17
C ALA A 116 -4.46 -9.04 -8.60
N ASP A 117 -5.49 -8.22 -8.71
CA ASP A 117 -5.91 -7.67 -10.00
C ASP A 117 -4.89 -6.66 -10.53
N ARG A 118 -4.21 -5.96 -9.63
CA ARG A 118 -3.16 -4.97 -9.94
C ARG A 118 -2.09 -4.99 -8.88
N ARG A 119 -0.87 -4.65 -9.31
CA ARG A 119 0.27 -4.46 -8.42
C ARG A 119 0.81 -3.05 -8.52
N LEU A 120 1.05 -2.44 -7.36
CA LEU A 120 1.79 -1.18 -7.24
C LEU A 120 3.13 -1.43 -6.55
N THR A 121 4.20 -1.27 -7.29
CA THR A 121 5.56 -1.30 -6.72
C THR A 121 6.01 0.11 -6.45
N LEU A 122 6.20 0.43 -5.18
CA LEU A 122 6.61 1.75 -4.71
C LEU A 122 8.12 1.91 -4.86
N VAL A 123 8.51 3.02 -5.45
CA VAL A 123 9.90 3.38 -5.69
C VAL A 123 10.21 4.78 -5.18
N HIS A 124 11.42 4.98 -4.68
CA HIS A 124 11.94 6.30 -4.34
C HIS A 124 12.98 6.73 -5.36
N GLY A 125 13.06 8.03 -5.67
CA GLY A 125 14.05 8.59 -6.60
C GLY A 125 15.45 8.62 -5.99
N ASP A 126 16.06 7.44 -5.78
CA ASP A 126 17.42 7.29 -5.29
C ASP A 126 18.21 6.22 -6.06
N ALA A 127 19.53 6.21 -5.87
CA ALA A 127 20.42 5.30 -6.55
C ALA A 127 20.12 3.82 -6.23
N ASN A 128 19.65 3.50 -5.01
CA ASN A 128 19.34 2.12 -4.62
C ASN A 128 18.12 1.59 -5.37
N CYS A 129 17.04 2.37 -5.43
CA CYS A 129 15.89 2.02 -6.26
C CYS A 129 16.24 1.95 -7.74
N HIS A 130 17.06 2.88 -8.25
CA HIS A 130 17.49 2.87 -9.65
C HIS A 130 18.17 1.55 -10.04
N VAL A 131 19.15 1.12 -9.25
CA VAL A 131 19.87 -0.15 -9.53
C VAL A 131 18.89 -1.35 -9.48
N ARG A 132 18.01 -1.39 -8.49
CA ARG A 132 17.05 -2.49 -8.32
C ARG A 132 16.02 -2.54 -9.44
N LEU A 133 15.57 -1.39 -9.97
CA LEU A 133 14.61 -1.33 -11.07
C LEU A 133 15.11 -2.05 -12.32
N PHE A 134 16.40 -1.94 -12.64
CA PHE A 134 16.98 -2.62 -13.81
C PHE A 134 17.26 -4.10 -13.59
N GLN A 135 17.10 -4.59 -12.36
CA GLN A 135 17.16 -6.01 -12.00
C GLN A 135 15.76 -6.60 -11.81
N HIS A 136 14.74 -5.76 -11.76
CA HIS A 136 13.36 -6.17 -11.50
C HIS A 136 12.68 -6.67 -12.78
N GLN A 137 11.93 -7.78 -12.65
CA GLN A 137 11.11 -8.32 -13.72
C GLN A 137 9.67 -7.86 -13.50
N PHE A 138 9.16 -7.08 -14.43
CA PHE A 138 7.81 -6.51 -14.33
C PHE A 138 6.74 -7.50 -14.76
N GLU A 139 5.67 -7.57 -13.99
CA GLU A 139 4.43 -8.25 -14.39
C GLU A 139 3.56 -7.33 -15.25
N ALA A 140 2.70 -7.88 -16.10
CA ALA A 140 1.84 -7.09 -16.99
C ALA A 140 0.89 -6.15 -16.25
N THR A 141 0.41 -6.56 -15.07
CA THR A 141 -0.49 -5.79 -14.20
C THR A 141 0.24 -4.86 -13.23
N GLU A 142 1.58 -4.84 -13.27
CA GLU A 142 2.39 -4.03 -12.38
C GLU A 142 2.57 -2.61 -12.89
N ARG A 143 2.49 -1.66 -11.96
CA ARG A 143 2.82 -0.25 -12.19
C ARG A 143 3.74 0.26 -11.09
N LEU A 144 4.61 1.19 -11.44
CA LEU A 144 5.52 1.86 -10.52
C LEU A 144 4.89 3.15 -10.00
N LEU A 145 4.84 3.29 -8.68
CA LEU A 145 4.43 4.51 -8.02
C LEU A 145 5.66 5.17 -7.39
N VAL A 146 6.01 6.36 -7.87
CA VAL A 146 7.07 7.16 -7.26
C VAL A 146 6.54 7.80 -5.99
N THR A 147 7.27 7.60 -4.88
CA THR A 147 6.91 8.12 -3.56
C THR A 147 7.97 9.05 -3.00
N GLN A 148 7.59 9.88 -2.04
CA GLN A 148 8.46 10.85 -1.39
C GLN A 148 9.19 11.75 -2.41
N PHE A 149 8.51 12.07 -3.50
CA PHE A 149 9.06 12.90 -4.55
C PHE A 149 9.25 14.34 -4.06
N ASP A 150 10.43 14.88 -4.30
CA ASP A 150 10.80 16.25 -3.97
C ASP A 150 11.41 16.90 -5.22
N SER A 151 10.65 17.80 -5.83
CA SER A 151 11.05 18.47 -7.06
C SER A 151 12.27 19.39 -6.91
N SER A 152 12.69 19.72 -5.70
CA SER A 152 13.92 20.48 -5.44
C SER A 152 15.19 19.63 -5.56
N ARG A 153 15.06 18.29 -5.62
CA ARG A 153 16.18 17.36 -5.67
C ARG A 153 16.54 17.00 -7.10
N ALA A 154 17.66 17.53 -7.62
CA ALA A 154 18.12 17.29 -9.00
C ALA A 154 18.20 15.80 -9.35
N LEU A 155 18.77 14.96 -8.46
CA LEU A 155 18.85 13.52 -8.68
C LEU A 155 17.48 12.87 -8.92
N GLN A 156 16.46 13.28 -8.21
CA GLN A 156 15.11 12.73 -8.39
C GLN A 156 14.51 13.11 -9.75
N GLN A 157 14.75 14.33 -10.20
CA GLN A 157 14.32 14.78 -11.53
C GLN A 157 15.04 13.99 -12.63
N GLU A 158 16.36 13.89 -12.54
CA GLU A 158 17.17 13.13 -13.50
C GLU A 158 16.75 11.64 -13.57
N LEU A 159 16.51 11.00 -12.43
CA LEU A 159 16.06 9.62 -12.40
C LEU A 159 14.66 9.46 -13.01
N MET A 160 13.74 10.41 -12.77
CA MET A 160 12.43 10.40 -13.40
C MET A 160 12.51 10.46 -14.92
N GLU A 161 13.36 11.34 -15.46
CA GLU A 161 13.58 11.44 -16.90
C GLU A 161 14.17 10.14 -17.48
N LEU A 162 15.18 9.57 -16.82
CA LEU A 162 15.77 8.29 -17.22
C LEU A 162 14.76 7.15 -17.22
N TRP A 163 13.92 7.04 -16.20
CA TRP A 163 12.89 6.00 -16.09
C TRP A 163 11.82 6.15 -17.16
N GLN A 164 11.43 7.39 -17.49
CA GLN A 164 10.51 7.68 -18.58
C GLN A 164 11.11 7.33 -19.94
N GLN A 165 12.37 7.70 -20.21
CA GLN A 165 13.09 7.34 -21.42
C GLN A 165 13.25 5.83 -21.58
N ALA A 166 13.48 5.12 -20.47
CA ALA A 166 13.53 3.66 -20.42
C ALA A 166 12.14 2.99 -20.57
N LYS A 167 11.06 3.78 -20.67
CA LYS A 167 9.67 3.31 -20.79
C LYS A 167 9.28 2.35 -19.66
N LEU A 168 9.75 2.61 -18.45
CA LEU A 168 9.30 1.85 -17.28
C LEU A 168 7.79 2.08 -17.04
N PRO A 169 7.06 1.11 -16.47
CA PRO A 169 5.61 1.20 -16.30
C PRO A 169 5.21 2.15 -15.15
N LEU A 170 5.65 3.41 -15.24
CA LEU A 170 5.36 4.46 -14.27
C LEU A 170 3.89 4.88 -14.34
N LEU A 171 3.26 5.06 -13.18
CA LEU A 171 2.02 5.80 -13.11
C LEU A 171 2.25 7.29 -13.44
N ASN A 172 1.28 7.92 -14.11
CA ASN A 172 1.28 9.36 -14.36
C ASN A 172 0.97 10.19 -13.10
N MET A 173 1.08 9.58 -11.93
CA MET A 173 0.93 10.20 -10.63
C MET A 173 2.09 9.80 -9.72
N ARG A 174 2.34 10.63 -8.73
CA ARG A 174 3.39 10.42 -7.73
C ARG A 174 2.91 10.90 -6.38
N LEU A 175 3.51 10.43 -5.31
CA LEU A 175 3.30 10.95 -3.97
C LEU A 175 4.48 11.84 -3.59
N HIS A 176 4.21 13.11 -3.35
CA HIS A 176 5.24 14.05 -2.92
C HIS A 176 5.65 13.77 -1.47
N ARG A 177 6.85 14.21 -1.15
CA ARG A 177 7.32 14.23 0.23
C ARG A 177 6.48 15.24 1.00
N ASP A 178 5.79 14.76 2.02
CA ASP A 178 4.93 15.56 2.88
C ASP A 178 5.15 15.11 4.33
N GLU A 179 5.41 16.05 5.22
CA GLU A 179 5.65 15.76 6.63
C GLU A 179 4.40 15.18 7.31
N ALA A 180 3.22 15.52 6.80
CA ALA A 180 1.95 14.97 7.26
C ALA A 180 1.92 13.43 7.29
N MET A 181 2.64 12.75 6.39
CA MET A 181 2.75 11.27 6.42
C MET A 181 3.50 10.76 7.65
N ALA A 182 4.57 11.45 8.05
CA ALA A 182 5.35 11.08 9.24
C ALA A 182 4.59 11.41 10.53
N GLU A 183 3.96 12.57 10.57
CA GLU A 183 3.12 13.01 11.70
C GLU A 183 1.93 12.07 11.90
N ALA A 184 1.24 11.69 10.83
CA ALA A 184 0.13 10.74 10.87
C ALA A 184 0.55 9.39 11.47
N MET A 185 1.70 8.86 11.07
CA MET A 185 2.24 7.62 11.65
C MET A 185 2.57 7.78 13.14
N ALA A 186 3.14 8.91 13.55
CA ALA A 186 3.44 9.20 14.96
C ALA A 186 2.16 9.27 15.82
N LEU A 187 1.07 9.77 15.24
CA LEU A 187 -0.25 9.83 15.87
C LEU A 187 -1.06 8.55 15.71
N LYS A 188 -0.53 7.56 14.99
CA LYS A 188 -1.21 6.29 14.67
C LYS A 188 -2.54 6.45 13.94
N LEU A 189 -2.58 7.36 12.99
CA LEU A 189 -3.75 7.65 12.16
C LEU A 189 -3.41 7.51 10.67
N PRO A 190 -4.39 7.21 9.80
CA PRO A 190 -4.25 7.45 8.37
C PRO A 190 -4.02 8.94 8.10
N VAL A 191 -3.20 9.27 7.08
CA VAL A 191 -2.86 10.67 6.80
C VAL A 191 -4.08 11.54 6.47
N GLY A 192 -5.10 10.96 5.83
CA GLY A 192 -6.32 11.69 5.51
C GLY A 192 -7.18 12.05 6.73
N GLU A 193 -7.04 11.31 7.83
CA GLU A 193 -7.66 11.66 9.12
C GLU A 193 -6.86 12.75 9.82
N HIS A 194 -5.52 12.66 9.80
CA HIS A 194 -4.65 13.62 10.47
C HIS A 194 -4.60 14.98 9.74
N ALA A 195 -4.40 14.96 8.43
CA ALA A 195 -4.17 16.15 7.61
C ALA A 195 -4.98 16.08 6.30
N PRO A 196 -6.32 16.26 6.35
CA PRO A 196 -7.21 16.07 5.20
C PRO A 196 -6.88 17.00 4.03
N ASP A 197 -6.34 18.18 4.29
CA ASP A 197 -6.01 19.20 3.29
C ASP A 197 -4.56 19.12 2.77
N SER A 198 -3.76 18.14 3.23
CA SER A 198 -2.37 17.98 2.79
C SER A 198 -2.28 17.63 1.31
N LEU A 199 -1.13 17.94 0.70
CA LEU A 199 -0.88 17.58 -0.70
C LEU A 199 -0.94 16.07 -0.89
N VAL A 200 -0.27 15.33 -0.02
CA VAL A 200 -0.19 13.87 -0.12
C VAL A 200 -1.56 13.22 0.05
N ASN A 201 -2.46 13.77 0.88
CA ASN A 201 -3.81 13.21 1.00
C ASN A 201 -4.64 13.40 -0.29
N ARG A 202 -4.50 14.53 -0.97
CA ARG A 202 -5.12 14.74 -2.29
C ARG A 202 -4.60 13.76 -3.33
N GLU A 203 -3.30 13.49 -3.32
CA GLU A 203 -2.65 12.53 -4.21
C GLU A 203 -3.09 11.09 -3.92
N LEU A 204 -3.20 10.72 -2.64
CA LEU A 204 -3.74 9.42 -2.21
C LEU A 204 -5.21 9.26 -2.58
N THR A 205 -5.99 10.34 -2.54
CA THR A 205 -7.39 10.34 -3.01
C THR A 205 -7.46 10.06 -4.52
N ALA A 206 -6.62 10.71 -5.31
CA ALA A 206 -6.52 10.43 -6.75
C ALA A 206 -6.06 9.00 -7.03
N LEU A 207 -5.12 8.49 -6.25
CA LEU A 207 -4.63 7.12 -6.34
C LEU A 207 -5.71 6.09 -5.97
N ALA A 208 -6.52 6.37 -4.93
CA ALA A 208 -7.67 5.54 -4.58
C ALA A 208 -8.71 5.48 -5.71
N GLN A 209 -8.97 6.59 -6.38
CA GLN A 209 -9.83 6.63 -7.56
C GLN A 209 -9.28 5.77 -8.70
N TRP A 210 -7.96 5.85 -8.96
CA TRP A 210 -7.30 4.98 -9.94
C TRP A 210 -7.43 3.50 -9.56
N CYS A 211 -7.25 3.15 -8.28
CA CYS A 211 -7.43 1.78 -7.79
C CYS A 211 -8.84 1.23 -8.07
N LEU A 212 -9.85 2.08 -8.03
CA LEU A 212 -11.26 1.72 -8.19
C LEU A 212 -11.75 1.82 -9.65
N SER A 213 -10.99 2.46 -10.55
CA SER A 213 -11.42 2.71 -11.92
C SER A 213 -11.22 1.49 -12.82
N PRO A 214 -12.10 1.25 -13.83
CA PRO A 214 -11.86 0.25 -14.88
C PRO A 214 -10.62 0.55 -15.72
N GLU A 215 -10.30 1.83 -15.93
CA GLU A 215 -9.16 2.32 -16.72
C GLU A 215 -7.81 2.01 -16.09
N GLY A 216 -7.72 1.89 -14.76
CA GLY A 216 -6.52 1.42 -14.09
C GLY A 216 -6.08 0.01 -14.51
N ALA A 217 -6.91 -0.74 -15.23
CA ALA A 217 -6.57 -2.04 -15.81
C ALA A 217 -5.98 -1.93 -17.23
N GLN A 218 -6.05 -0.76 -17.88
CA GLN A 218 -5.70 -0.58 -19.31
C GLN A 218 -4.49 0.33 -19.55
N CYS A 219 -3.85 0.87 -18.50
CA CYS A 219 -2.67 1.75 -18.65
C CYS A 219 -1.37 0.96 -18.65
#